data_30225abb41c192329f7d2730e0e1f8b8
#
_entry.id   30225abb41c192329f7d2730e0e1f8b8
#
_cell.length_a   1.000
_cell.length_b   1.000
_cell.length_c   1.000
_cell.angle_alpha   90.00
_cell.angle_beta   90.00
_cell.angle_gamma   90.00
#
_symmetry.space_group_name_H-M   'P 1'
#
loop_
_entity.id
_entity.type
_entity.pdbx_description
1 polymer ?
#
loop_
_entity_poly.entity_id
_entity_poly.type
_entity_poly.pdbx_seq_one_letter_code
_entity_poly.pdbx_strand_id
1 'polypeptide(L)'
;MHMTYSGLKNDNSVADGKDPGRFSQRTFYSSLYDEHLDRYFRIIGEGIAVNSHADLLKWLQGEMQYYLPHEIMLAVWYEDGGNHLGHDFVSALPGIRTAHLQSEYLLTLQRRLYGCWVGLGKTSFRLSLGAHGFPVTGAESLCAFGEAIYGTRSLLVHGISDARGGQDCLYVMFSSAASFNDSTLAAIENLVPCIDAGLRRVVPLDRQQRDTHP
;
A
#
# COMPACT_ATOMS: atom_id res chain seq x y z
N MET A 1 -3.75 29.62 -3.37
CA MET A 1 -2.29 29.46 -3.42
C MET A 1 -1.94 28.79 -4.74
N HIS A 2 -1.49 29.60 -5.71
CA HIS A 2 -1.20 29.18 -7.07
C HIS A 2 0.17 28.46 -7.11
N MET A 3 0.20 27.21 -7.56
CA MET A 3 1.44 26.55 -7.97
C MET A 3 1.64 26.76 -9.47
N THR A 4 2.68 27.48 -9.83
CA THR A 4 3.11 27.69 -11.20
C THR A 4 3.93 26.47 -11.66
N TYR A 5 3.44 25.79 -12.68
CA TYR A 5 4.22 24.81 -13.46
C TYR A 5 5.14 25.55 -14.44
N SER A 6 6.44 25.40 -14.32
CA SER A 6 7.39 25.84 -15.34
C SER A 6 8.02 24.64 -16.04
N GLY A 7 7.74 24.50 -17.33
CA GLY A 7 8.68 24.10 -18.36
C GLY A 7 9.05 22.62 -18.47
N LEU A 8 8.25 21.81 -19.17
CA LEU A 8 8.73 20.60 -19.84
C LEU A 8 8.97 20.90 -21.30
N LYS A 9 10.25 20.91 -21.70
CA LYS A 9 10.66 20.87 -23.11
C LYS A 9 10.36 19.47 -23.66
N ASN A 10 9.57 19.43 -24.75
CA ASN A 10 9.39 18.26 -25.61
C ASN A 10 10.69 17.97 -26.36
N ASP A 11 11.36 16.88 -26.02
CA ASP A 11 12.27 16.20 -26.92
C ASP A 11 11.61 14.91 -27.40
N ASN A 12 11.10 14.96 -28.65
CA ASN A 12 10.63 13.80 -29.38
C ASN A 12 11.85 12.97 -29.82
N SER A 13 12.20 11.93 -29.08
CA SER A 13 12.96 10.81 -29.62
C SER A 13 12.08 9.55 -29.53
N VAL A 14 11.73 9.05 -30.71
CA VAL A 14 11.09 7.75 -30.91
C VAL A 14 11.96 6.68 -30.28
N ALA A 15 11.52 6.09 -29.17
CA ALA A 15 12.14 4.95 -28.54
C ALA A 15 11.12 3.81 -28.45
N ASP A 16 11.49 2.79 -29.21
CA ASP A 16 11.14 1.36 -29.15
C ASP A 16 10.24 0.95 -27.98
N GLY A 17 9.05 0.40 -28.36
CA GLY A 17 8.01 -0.05 -27.42
C GLY A 17 8.48 -1.18 -26.50
N LYS A 18 9.13 -0.85 -25.39
CA LYS A 18 9.42 -1.76 -24.30
C LYS A 18 8.39 -1.53 -23.19
N ASP A 19 7.59 -2.56 -22.95
CA ASP A 19 6.62 -2.66 -21.85
C ASP A 19 7.30 -2.30 -20.50
N PRO A 20 6.94 -1.18 -19.86
CA PRO A 20 7.61 -0.72 -18.64
C PRO A 20 7.44 -1.70 -17.45
N GLY A 21 6.36 -2.50 -17.41
CA GLY A 21 6.14 -3.48 -16.36
C GLY A 21 7.11 -4.67 -16.41
N ARG A 22 7.59 -5.04 -17.61
CA ARG A 22 8.55 -6.13 -17.80
C ARG A 22 9.97 -5.76 -17.38
N PHE A 23 10.30 -4.47 -17.36
CA PHE A 23 11.62 -3.96 -16.97
C PHE A 23 11.82 -3.95 -15.44
N SER A 24 10.78 -3.58 -14.70
CA SER A 24 10.81 -3.51 -13.22
C SER A 24 11.01 -4.89 -12.61
N GLN A 25 10.27 -5.90 -13.08
CA GLN A 25 10.41 -7.29 -12.58
C GLN A 25 11.80 -7.88 -12.85
N ARG A 26 12.37 -7.69 -14.06
CA ARG A 26 13.71 -8.17 -14.36
C ARG A 26 14.78 -7.54 -13.48
N THR A 27 14.66 -6.25 -13.16
CA THR A 27 15.61 -5.54 -12.30
C THR A 27 15.57 -6.07 -10.87
N PHE A 28 14.39 -6.40 -10.34
CA PHE A 28 14.25 -6.96 -9.01
C PHE A 28 14.93 -8.33 -8.89
N TYR A 29 14.62 -9.26 -9.79
CA TYR A 29 15.21 -10.61 -9.74
C TYR A 29 16.71 -10.65 -10.08
N SER A 30 17.20 -9.74 -10.91
CA SER A 30 18.63 -9.67 -11.22
C SER A 30 19.49 -9.08 -10.09
N SER A 31 18.88 -8.39 -9.13
CA SER A 31 19.56 -7.85 -7.95
C SER A 31 19.53 -8.77 -6.74
N LEU A 32 18.79 -9.90 -6.81
CA LEU A 32 18.74 -10.89 -5.75
C LEU A 32 19.93 -11.84 -5.87
N TYR A 33 20.95 -11.66 -5.03
CA TYR A 33 21.97 -12.68 -4.79
C TYR A 33 21.35 -13.89 -4.06
N ASP A 34 21.97 -15.05 -4.12
CA ASP A 34 21.43 -16.34 -3.60
C ASP A 34 20.86 -16.25 -2.18
N GLU A 35 21.56 -15.57 -1.25
CA GLU A 35 21.09 -15.37 0.12
C GLU A 35 19.82 -14.54 0.26
N HIS A 36 19.61 -13.60 -0.67
CA HIS A 36 18.38 -12.80 -0.74
C HIS A 36 17.22 -13.59 -1.34
N LEU A 37 17.50 -14.52 -2.24
CA LEU A 37 16.53 -15.37 -2.88
C LEU A 37 15.87 -16.32 -1.86
N ASP A 38 16.67 -16.94 -0.99
CA ASP A 38 16.18 -17.80 0.09
C ASP A 38 15.28 -17.04 1.06
N ARG A 39 15.66 -15.80 1.42
CA ARG A 39 14.83 -14.93 2.24
C ARG A 39 13.51 -14.59 1.56
N TYR A 40 13.57 -14.25 0.28
CA TYR A 40 12.37 -13.94 -0.50
C TYR A 40 11.40 -15.11 -0.55
N PHE A 41 11.86 -16.33 -0.85
CA PHE A 41 11.01 -17.52 -0.86
C PHE A 41 10.46 -17.88 0.53
N ARG A 42 11.20 -17.64 1.59
CA ARG A 42 10.72 -17.82 2.96
C ARG A 42 9.57 -16.86 3.26
N ILE A 43 9.70 -15.59 2.88
CA ILE A 43 8.62 -14.59 3.05
C ILE A 43 7.35 -15.02 2.32
N ILE A 44 7.46 -15.49 1.08
CA ILE A 44 6.31 -16.02 0.33
C ILE A 44 5.69 -17.23 1.06
N GLY A 45 6.52 -18.17 1.52
CA GLY A 45 6.08 -19.35 2.27
C GLY A 45 5.35 -18.98 3.57
N GLU A 46 5.87 -18.05 4.33
CA GLU A 46 5.21 -17.52 5.55
C GLU A 46 3.88 -16.84 5.23
N GLY A 47 3.82 -16.08 4.12
CA GLY A 47 2.59 -15.44 3.65
C GLY A 47 1.47 -16.43 3.33
N ILE A 48 1.80 -17.62 2.81
CA ILE A 48 0.82 -18.69 2.57
C ILE A 48 0.22 -19.21 3.87
N ALA A 49 0.97 -19.21 4.97
CA ALA A 49 0.55 -19.71 6.28
C ALA A 49 -0.30 -18.69 7.09
N VAL A 50 -0.46 -17.46 6.61
CA VAL A 50 -1.28 -16.43 7.28
C VAL A 50 -2.75 -16.85 7.29
N ASN A 51 -3.32 -16.96 8.50
CA ASN A 51 -4.74 -17.35 8.72
C ASN A 51 -5.47 -16.44 9.73
N SER A 52 -4.78 -15.49 10.33
CA SER A 52 -5.33 -14.53 11.28
C SER A 52 -4.68 -13.16 11.15
N HIS A 53 -5.32 -12.12 11.70
CA HIS A 53 -4.69 -10.78 11.81
C HIS A 53 -3.37 -10.79 12.59
N ALA A 54 -3.26 -11.66 13.60
CA ALA A 54 -2.03 -11.80 14.37
C ALA A 54 -0.90 -12.40 13.50
N ASP A 55 -1.21 -13.39 12.67
CA ASP A 55 -0.24 -13.95 11.71
C ASP A 55 0.16 -12.92 10.66
N LEU A 56 -0.83 -12.18 10.11
CA LEU A 56 -0.59 -11.12 9.15
C LEU A 56 0.32 -10.04 9.73
N LEU A 57 0.05 -9.57 10.95
CA LEU A 57 0.89 -8.60 11.64
C LEU A 57 2.30 -9.14 11.85
N LYS A 58 2.43 -10.36 12.38
CA LYS A 58 3.73 -11.00 12.63
C LYS A 58 4.55 -11.12 11.34
N TRP A 59 3.93 -11.53 10.26
CA TRP A 59 4.55 -11.66 8.94
C TRP A 59 5.01 -10.32 8.39
N LEU A 60 4.15 -9.30 8.41
CA LEU A 60 4.47 -7.95 7.90
C LEU A 60 5.52 -7.24 8.75
N GLN A 61 5.58 -7.49 10.05
CA GLN A 61 6.59 -6.92 10.97
C GLN A 61 7.84 -7.79 11.12
N GLY A 62 7.89 -8.94 10.46
CA GLY A 62 9.04 -9.85 10.43
C GLY A 62 9.99 -9.58 9.27
N GLU A 63 10.36 -10.64 8.57
CA GLU A 63 11.30 -10.62 7.42
C GLU A 63 10.84 -9.71 6.28
N MET A 64 9.53 -9.43 6.17
CA MET A 64 8.95 -8.51 5.19
C MET A 64 9.54 -7.10 5.31
N GLN A 65 9.89 -6.65 6.54
CA GLN A 65 10.48 -5.34 6.80
C GLN A 65 11.81 -5.13 6.07
N TYR A 66 12.50 -6.19 5.72
CA TYR A 66 13.74 -6.09 4.94
C TYR A 66 13.50 -5.52 3.54
N TYR A 67 12.38 -5.88 2.92
CA TYR A 67 12.02 -5.43 1.56
C TYR A 67 11.05 -4.25 1.56
N LEU A 68 10.13 -4.23 2.53
CA LEU A 68 9.07 -3.22 2.66
C LEU A 68 9.09 -2.63 4.08
N PRO A 69 10.07 -1.76 4.41
CA PRO A 69 10.14 -1.14 5.73
C PRO A 69 8.95 -0.19 5.93
N HIS A 70 8.11 -0.47 6.93
CA HIS A 70 6.92 0.32 7.25
C HIS A 70 6.50 0.13 8.70
N GLU A 71 5.85 1.11 9.28
CA GLU A 71 5.24 1.03 10.61
C GLU A 71 3.75 0.71 10.54
N ILE A 72 3.08 1.17 9.47
CA ILE A 72 1.65 0.97 9.26
C ILE A 72 1.43 0.50 7.83
N MET A 73 0.64 -0.55 7.64
CA MET A 73 0.04 -0.90 6.37
C MET A 73 -1.46 -0.58 6.42
N LEU A 74 -1.96 0.10 5.42
CA LEU A 74 -3.37 0.34 5.15
C LEU A 74 -3.75 -0.35 3.84
N ALA A 75 -4.73 -1.23 3.90
CA ALA A 75 -5.41 -1.76 2.72
C ALA A 75 -6.74 -1.02 2.53
N VAL A 76 -7.07 -0.67 1.29
CA VAL A 76 -8.29 0.04 0.92
C VAL A 76 -8.92 -0.61 -0.29
N TRP A 77 -10.22 -0.86 -0.24
CA TRP A 77 -10.98 -1.42 -1.37
C TRP A 77 -12.34 -0.75 -1.50
N TYR A 78 -12.93 -0.80 -2.69
CA TYR A 78 -14.29 -0.32 -2.88
C TYR A 78 -15.29 -1.44 -2.59
N GLU A 79 -16.28 -1.15 -1.77
CA GLU A 79 -17.44 -2.03 -1.52
C GLU A 79 -18.61 -1.63 -2.44
N ASP A 80 -19.49 -2.58 -2.75
CA ASP A 80 -20.79 -2.37 -3.39
C ASP A 80 -20.82 -1.39 -4.57
N GLY A 81 -20.08 -1.70 -5.64
CA GLY A 81 -20.19 -0.90 -6.88
C GLY A 81 -19.59 0.49 -6.84
N GLY A 82 -18.74 0.79 -5.84
CA GLY A 82 -17.91 1.99 -5.82
C GLY A 82 -18.36 3.12 -4.90
N ASN A 83 -19.40 2.93 -4.11
CA ASN A 83 -19.89 3.99 -3.21
C ASN A 83 -19.27 3.97 -1.81
N HIS A 84 -18.85 2.82 -1.31
CA HIS A 84 -18.22 2.66 0.00
C HIS A 84 -16.77 2.22 -0.12
N LEU A 85 -15.90 2.81 0.71
CA LEU A 85 -14.52 2.38 0.87
C LEU A 85 -14.43 1.54 2.15
N GLY A 86 -14.16 0.24 1.98
CA GLY A 86 -13.68 -0.61 3.05
C GLY A 86 -12.19 -0.40 3.27
N HIS A 87 -11.73 -0.61 4.49
CA HIS A 87 -10.31 -0.53 4.80
C HIS A 87 -9.91 -1.43 5.96
N ASP A 88 -8.64 -1.79 5.99
CA ASP A 88 -8.03 -2.48 7.12
C ASP A 88 -6.63 -1.94 7.43
N PHE A 89 -6.31 -1.88 8.74
CA PHE A 89 -5.01 -1.46 9.23
C PHE A 89 -4.27 -2.61 9.86
N VAL A 90 -3.02 -2.78 9.45
CA VAL A 90 -2.07 -3.69 10.10
C VAL A 90 -0.88 -2.88 10.61
N SER A 91 -0.73 -2.81 11.93
CA SER A 91 0.34 -2.05 12.57
C SER A 91 0.72 -2.64 13.91
N ALA A 92 2.02 -2.60 14.25
CA ALA A 92 2.50 -2.89 15.59
C ALA A 92 2.34 -1.70 16.56
N LEU A 93 2.06 -0.51 16.03
CA LEU A 93 1.90 0.69 16.85
C LEU A 93 0.65 0.61 17.73
N PRO A 94 0.74 1.00 19.02
CA PRO A 94 -0.41 1.01 19.92
C PRO A 94 -1.53 1.91 19.40
N GLY A 95 -2.78 1.47 19.55
CA GLY A 95 -3.95 2.28 19.17
C GLY A 95 -4.28 2.31 17.67
N ILE A 96 -3.42 1.77 16.82
CA ILE A 96 -3.72 1.66 15.37
C ILE A 96 -4.48 0.35 15.13
N ARG A 97 -5.79 0.45 15.03
CA ARG A 97 -6.71 -0.68 14.75
C ARG A 97 -7.86 -0.18 13.90
N THR A 98 -8.27 -0.99 12.94
CA THR A 98 -9.37 -0.68 11.99
C THR A 98 -10.65 -0.25 12.68
N ALA A 99 -11.05 -0.93 13.74
CA ALA A 99 -12.28 -0.64 14.49
C ALA A 99 -12.32 0.77 15.12
N HIS A 100 -11.17 1.41 15.31
CA HIS A 100 -11.06 2.71 15.99
C HIS A 100 -10.86 3.88 15.03
N LEU A 101 -10.74 3.62 13.73
CA LEU A 101 -10.26 4.60 12.76
C LEU A 101 -11.29 4.87 11.65
N GLN A 102 -12.45 5.39 12.05
CA GLN A 102 -13.46 5.90 11.11
C GLN A 102 -13.49 7.42 11.21
N SER A 103 -12.75 8.11 10.34
CA SER A 103 -12.76 9.58 10.27
C SER A 103 -12.95 10.06 8.84
N GLU A 104 -13.58 11.23 8.67
CA GLU A 104 -13.71 11.89 7.36
C GLU A 104 -12.35 12.20 6.74
N TYR A 105 -11.35 12.48 7.58
CA TYR A 105 -9.98 12.71 7.14
C TYR A 105 -9.39 11.46 6.48
N LEU A 106 -9.55 10.30 7.11
CA LEU A 106 -9.10 9.03 6.57
C LEU A 106 -9.77 8.70 5.24
N LEU A 107 -11.08 8.88 5.14
CA LEU A 107 -11.83 8.69 3.88
C LEU A 107 -11.31 9.62 2.77
N THR A 108 -11.02 10.87 3.12
CA THR A 108 -10.47 11.84 2.17
C THR A 108 -9.08 11.43 1.69
N LEU A 109 -8.22 10.97 2.61
CA LEU A 109 -6.89 10.47 2.29
C LEU A 109 -6.98 9.24 1.36
N GLN A 110 -7.80 8.27 1.72
CA GLN A 110 -8.02 7.04 0.93
C GLN A 110 -8.46 7.36 -0.50
N ARG A 111 -9.48 8.23 -0.65
CA ARG A 111 -9.98 8.66 -1.97
C ARG A 111 -8.89 9.34 -2.80
N ARG A 112 -8.09 10.20 -2.18
CA ARG A 112 -6.98 10.89 -2.87
C ARG A 112 -5.90 9.91 -3.33
N LEU A 113 -5.46 9.01 -2.46
CA LEU A 113 -4.44 8.02 -2.81
C LEU A 113 -4.93 7.08 -3.91
N TYR A 114 -6.18 6.64 -3.81
CA TYR A 114 -6.80 5.80 -4.85
C TYR A 114 -6.91 6.55 -6.19
N GLY A 115 -7.37 7.81 -6.16
CA GLY A 115 -7.44 8.65 -7.36
C GLY A 115 -6.08 8.89 -8.00
N CYS A 116 -5.03 9.12 -7.20
CA CYS A 116 -3.66 9.22 -7.70
C CYS A 116 -3.20 7.93 -8.37
N TRP A 117 -3.43 6.78 -7.73
CA TRP A 117 -3.05 5.47 -8.28
C TRP A 117 -3.73 5.19 -9.63
N VAL A 118 -5.04 5.43 -9.73
CA VAL A 118 -5.78 5.31 -10.99
C VAL A 118 -5.27 6.30 -12.05
N GLY A 119 -5.05 7.56 -11.66
CA GLY A 119 -4.54 8.60 -12.56
C GLY A 119 -3.13 8.33 -13.10
N LEU A 120 -2.31 7.58 -12.36
CA LEU A 120 -0.98 7.10 -12.77
C LEU A 120 -1.03 5.79 -13.56
N GLY A 121 -2.21 5.35 -14.02
CA GLY A 121 -2.36 4.10 -14.77
C GLY A 121 -2.20 2.84 -13.92
N LYS A 122 -2.55 2.93 -12.64
CA LYS A 122 -2.49 1.84 -11.64
C LYS A 122 -1.07 1.30 -11.41
N THR A 123 -0.07 2.15 -11.54
CA THR A 123 1.34 1.85 -11.23
C THR A 123 1.67 2.20 -9.79
N SER A 124 2.71 1.55 -9.24
CA SER A 124 3.26 1.89 -7.93
C SER A 124 3.83 3.31 -7.91
N PHE A 125 3.68 3.99 -6.78
CA PHE A 125 4.30 5.29 -6.57
C PHE A 125 4.69 5.51 -5.12
N ARG A 126 5.58 6.46 -4.90
CA ARG A 126 6.03 6.88 -3.57
C ARG A 126 5.82 8.38 -3.39
N LEU A 127 5.54 8.78 -2.16
CA LEU A 127 5.42 10.18 -1.75
C LEU A 127 6.36 10.45 -0.59
N SER A 128 7.13 11.54 -0.67
CA SER A 128 7.91 12.08 0.44
C SER A 128 7.17 13.29 1.02
N LEU A 129 6.95 13.28 2.34
CA LEU A 129 6.13 14.28 3.04
C LEU A 129 6.97 15.40 3.67
N GLY A 130 8.30 15.32 3.51
CA GLY A 130 9.23 16.29 4.10
C GLY A 130 9.36 16.16 5.63
N ALA A 131 9.96 17.19 6.25
CA ALA A 131 10.26 17.17 7.69
C ALA A 131 9.02 17.29 8.59
N HIS A 132 7.91 17.80 8.07
CA HIS A 132 6.69 18.07 8.84
C HIS A 132 5.68 16.91 8.83
N GLY A 133 5.96 15.82 8.09
CA GLY A 133 5.06 14.69 7.99
C GLY A 133 3.69 15.04 7.40
N PHE A 134 2.67 14.28 7.77
CA PHE A 134 1.28 14.57 7.36
C PHE A 134 0.72 15.78 8.11
N PRO A 135 0.04 16.72 7.43
CA PRO A 135 -0.67 17.79 8.08
C PRO A 135 -1.95 17.24 8.72
N VAL A 136 -1.87 16.81 9.97
CA VAL A 136 -3.04 16.40 10.76
C VAL A 136 -3.58 17.61 11.49
N THR A 137 -4.86 17.90 11.32
CA THR A 137 -5.52 19.07 11.94
C THR A 137 -6.76 18.65 12.72
N GLY A 138 -7.09 19.41 13.78
CA GLY A 138 -8.31 19.20 14.57
C GLY A 138 -8.21 18.06 15.59
N ALA A 139 -9.36 17.46 15.92
CA ALA A 139 -9.47 16.40 16.94
C ALA A 139 -8.67 15.13 16.60
N GLU A 140 -8.34 14.92 15.34
CA GLU A 140 -7.57 13.75 14.85
C GLU A 140 -6.10 13.81 15.28
N SER A 141 -5.55 15.00 15.51
CA SER A 141 -4.18 15.15 16.03
C SER A 141 -4.03 14.64 17.47
N LEU A 142 -5.12 14.42 18.19
CA LEU A 142 -5.14 13.96 19.57
C LEU A 142 -5.36 12.44 19.71
N CYS A 143 -5.53 11.72 18.60
CA CYS A 143 -5.67 10.27 18.64
C CYS A 143 -4.36 9.57 18.26
N ALA A 144 -4.20 8.32 18.70
CA ALA A 144 -3.00 7.53 18.43
C ALA A 144 -2.68 7.40 16.92
N PHE A 145 -3.69 7.38 16.06
CA PHE A 145 -3.50 7.38 14.62
C PHE A 145 -2.96 8.72 14.11
N GLY A 146 -3.52 9.83 14.59
CA GLY A 146 -3.02 11.16 14.25
C GLY A 146 -1.56 11.35 14.63
N GLU A 147 -1.16 10.92 15.83
CA GLU A 147 0.24 10.93 16.28
C GLU A 147 1.14 10.05 15.41
N ALA A 148 0.69 8.83 15.09
CA ALA A 148 1.46 7.91 14.27
C ALA A 148 1.63 8.43 12.84
N ILE A 149 0.55 8.95 12.23
CA ILE A 149 0.60 9.48 10.87
C ILE A 149 1.39 10.79 10.79
N TYR A 150 1.38 11.60 11.87
CA TYR A 150 2.22 12.79 11.96
C TYR A 150 3.72 12.45 11.91
N GLY A 151 4.13 11.33 12.51
CA GLY A 151 5.50 10.80 12.44
C GLY A 151 5.89 10.24 11.06
N THR A 152 4.92 10.01 10.17
CA THR A 152 5.16 9.46 8.84
C THR A 152 5.84 10.50 7.95
N ARG A 153 6.93 10.11 7.31
CA ARG A 153 7.72 10.94 6.39
C ARG A 153 7.64 10.51 4.93
N SER A 154 7.24 9.28 4.69
CA SER A 154 7.04 8.77 3.34
C SER A 154 5.91 7.76 3.26
N LEU A 155 5.33 7.67 2.07
CA LEU A 155 4.36 6.66 1.67
C LEU A 155 4.87 5.88 0.48
N LEU A 156 4.57 4.59 0.46
CA LEU A 156 4.71 3.75 -0.70
C LEU A 156 3.33 3.17 -1.01
N VAL A 157 2.88 3.34 -2.25
CA VAL A 157 1.52 2.98 -2.67
C VAL A 157 1.58 2.06 -3.86
N HIS A 158 0.85 0.95 -3.79
CA HIS A 158 0.62 0.05 -4.90
C HIS A 158 -0.76 -0.59 -4.77
N GLY A 159 -1.36 -1.01 -5.88
CA GLY A 159 -2.65 -1.66 -5.87
C GLY A 159 -2.71 -2.88 -6.77
N ILE A 160 -3.66 -3.75 -6.48
CA ILE A 160 -4.02 -4.88 -7.33
C ILE A 160 -5.33 -4.57 -8.01
N SER A 161 -5.31 -4.67 -9.34
CA SER A 161 -6.53 -4.65 -10.16
C SER A 161 -7.03 -6.07 -10.33
N ASP A 162 -8.28 -6.31 -9.94
CA ASP A 162 -8.92 -7.58 -10.22
C ASP A 162 -9.55 -7.59 -11.61
N ALA A 163 -8.80 -8.10 -12.59
CA ALA A 163 -9.24 -8.21 -13.98
C ALA A 163 -10.48 -9.13 -14.17
N ARG A 164 -10.88 -9.88 -13.13
CA ARG A 164 -12.03 -10.81 -13.18
C ARG A 164 -13.32 -10.17 -12.65
N GLY A 165 -13.33 -8.83 -12.48
CA GLY A 165 -14.49 -8.09 -11.96
C GLY A 165 -14.62 -8.13 -10.45
N GLY A 166 -13.57 -8.53 -9.75
CA GLY A 166 -13.42 -8.32 -8.32
C GLY A 166 -13.12 -6.86 -7.99
N GLN A 167 -12.78 -6.62 -6.75
CA GLN A 167 -12.51 -5.27 -6.27
C GLN A 167 -11.01 -4.97 -6.35
N ASP A 168 -10.69 -3.83 -6.95
CA ASP A 168 -9.34 -3.28 -6.85
C ASP A 168 -9.02 -3.02 -5.37
N CYS A 169 -7.82 -3.41 -4.94
CA CYS A 169 -7.34 -3.16 -3.59
C CYS A 169 -6.07 -2.33 -3.63
N LEU A 170 -6.01 -1.24 -2.86
CA LEU A 170 -4.88 -0.36 -2.72
C LEU A 170 -4.15 -0.66 -1.42
N TYR A 171 -2.84 -0.79 -1.46
CA TYR A 171 -1.96 -0.98 -0.31
C TYR A 171 -1.09 0.25 -0.12
N VAL A 172 -1.11 0.78 1.09
CA VAL A 172 -0.34 1.97 1.47
C VAL A 172 0.55 1.62 2.65
N MET A 173 1.86 1.71 2.44
CA MET A 173 2.87 1.57 3.50
C MET A 173 3.27 2.94 3.98
N PHE A 174 3.13 3.18 5.29
CA PHE A 174 3.54 4.42 5.95
C PHE A 174 4.88 4.18 6.65
N SER A 175 5.84 5.07 6.42
CA SER A 175 7.14 4.96 7.04
C SER A 175 7.62 6.29 7.62
N SER A 176 8.28 6.21 8.79
CA SER A 176 9.03 7.31 9.40
C SER A 176 10.35 7.62 8.68
N ALA A 177 10.81 6.74 7.79
CA ALA A 177 11.94 7.00 6.92
C ALA A 177 11.62 8.11 5.92
N ALA A 178 12.61 8.92 5.55
CA ALA A 178 12.43 10.10 4.69
C ALA A 178 11.96 9.76 3.26
N SER A 179 12.30 8.57 2.77
CA SER A 179 11.90 8.11 1.44
C SER A 179 12.06 6.60 1.30
N PHE A 180 11.32 6.01 0.37
CA PHE A 180 11.54 4.66 -0.13
C PHE A 180 12.49 4.71 -1.32
N ASN A 181 13.36 3.71 -1.47
CA ASN A 181 14.27 3.59 -2.61
C ASN A 181 13.64 2.81 -3.77
N ASP A 182 14.34 2.69 -4.90
CA ASP A 182 13.83 2.00 -6.08
C ASP A 182 13.72 0.49 -5.89
N SER A 183 14.57 -0.12 -5.05
CA SER A 183 14.46 -1.54 -4.73
C SER A 183 13.20 -1.84 -3.91
N THR A 184 12.80 -0.96 -3.00
CA THR A 184 11.55 -1.08 -2.26
C THR A 184 10.34 -0.90 -3.18
N LEU A 185 10.42 0.03 -4.15
CA LEU A 185 9.38 0.21 -5.16
C LEU A 185 9.19 -1.07 -6.02
N ALA A 186 10.29 -1.67 -6.46
CA ALA A 186 10.22 -2.95 -7.17
C ALA A 186 9.75 -4.11 -6.27
N ALA A 187 10.11 -4.10 -4.99
CA ALA A 187 9.69 -5.12 -4.04
C ALA A 187 8.17 -5.11 -3.80
N ILE A 188 7.54 -3.93 -3.66
CA ILE A 188 6.10 -3.86 -3.42
C ILE A 188 5.31 -4.45 -4.59
N GLU A 189 5.73 -4.22 -5.83
CA GLU A 189 5.08 -4.77 -7.03
C GLU A 189 5.07 -6.31 -7.04
N ASN A 190 6.09 -6.93 -6.46
CA ASN A 190 6.24 -8.38 -6.41
C ASN A 190 5.60 -9.00 -5.14
N LEU A 191 5.57 -8.27 -4.03
CA LEU A 191 5.09 -8.79 -2.75
C LEU A 191 3.62 -8.49 -2.48
N VAL A 192 3.04 -7.42 -3.05
CA VAL A 192 1.63 -7.08 -2.86
C VAL A 192 0.67 -8.21 -3.25
N PRO A 193 0.89 -9.01 -4.31
CA PRO A 193 0.03 -10.17 -4.57
C PRO A 193 -0.03 -11.18 -3.42
N CYS A 194 1.08 -11.38 -2.72
CA CYS A 194 1.13 -12.26 -1.56
C CYS A 194 0.46 -11.63 -0.34
N ILE A 195 0.64 -10.31 -0.16
CA ILE A 195 -0.03 -9.53 0.89
C ILE A 195 -1.55 -9.55 0.68
N ASP A 196 -2.02 -9.31 -0.54
CA ASP A 196 -3.43 -9.37 -0.91
C ASP A 196 -4.04 -10.76 -0.64
N ALA A 197 -3.35 -11.82 -1.05
CA ALA A 197 -3.79 -13.17 -0.80
C ALA A 197 -3.85 -13.50 0.71
N GLY A 198 -2.90 -13.00 1.51
CA GLY A 198 -2.91 -13.13 2.97
C GLY A 198 -4.06 -12.35 3.61
N LEU A 199 -4.23 -11.08 3.23
CA LEU A 199 -5.29 -10.22 3.75
C LEU A 199 -6.68 -10.78 3.45
N ARG A 200 -6.95 -11.23 2.22
CA ARG A 200 -8.27 -11.78 1.82
C ARG A 200 -8.64 -13.06 2.56
N ARG A 201 -7.69 -13.80 3.13
CA ARG A 201 -7.98 -14.94 4.00
C ARG A 201 -8.38 -14.50 5.41
N VAL A 202 -7.84 -13.36 5.85
CA VAL A 202 -8.03 -12.84 7.22
C VAL A 202 -9.25 -11.91 7.31
N VAL A 203 -9.43 -11.09 6.29
CA VAL A 203 -10.58 -10.19 6.12
C VAL A 203 -11.37 -10.72 4.93
N PRO A 204 -12.46 -11.46 5.14
CA PRO A 204 -13.36 -11.79 4.05
C PRO A 204 -13.89 -10.47 3.48
N LEU A 205 -13.49 -10.14 2.28
CA LEU A 205 -14.03 -9.00 1.54
C LEU A 205 -15.43 -9.42 1.07
N ASP A 206 -16.40 -9.31 1.99
CA ASP A 206 -17.69 -10.00 1.89
C ASP A 206 -18.55 -9.50 0.73
N ARG A 207 -18.74 -10.39 -0.24
CA ARG A 207 -19.93 -10.39 -1.11
C ARG A 207 -21.07 -11.30 -0.57
N GLN A 208 -20.88 -12.09 0.50
CA GLN A 208 -21.75 -13.22 0.82
C GLN A 208 -22.65 -13.09 2.04
N GLN A 209 -22.57 -12.03 2.85
CA GLN A 209 -23.40 -11.95 4.06
C GLN A 209 -24.75 -11.24 3.90
N ARG A 210 -25.08 -10.68 2.73
CA ARG A 210 -26.39 -9.98 2.55
C ARG A 210 -27.52 -10.84 1.98
N ASP A 211 -27.24 -12.05 1.49
CA ASP A 211 -28.27 -12.90 0.86
C ASP A 211 -28.95 -13.89 1.82
N THR A 212 -28.73 -13.81 3.12
CA THR A 212 -29.31 -14.71 4.11
C THR A 212 -30.20 -14.04 5.15
N HIS A 213 -30.91 -12.99 4.79
CA HIS A 213 -32.10 -12.57 5.56
C HIS A 213 -33.34 -12.64 4.67
N PRO A 214 -34.28 -13.58 4.98
CA PRO A 214 -35.59 -13.67 4.34
C PRO A 214 -36.52 -12.54 4.74
#